data_212a19633711da8602b98934abdfb08b
#
_entry.id   212a19633711da8602b98934abdfb08b
#
_cell.length_a   1.000
_cell.length_b   1.000
_cell.length_c   1.000
_cell.angle_alpha   90.00
_cell.angle_beta   90.00
_cell.angle_gamma   90.00
#
_symmetry.space_group_name_H-M   'P 1'
#
loop_
_entity.id
_entity.type
_entity.pdbx_description
1 polymer ?
#
loop_
_entity_poly.entity_id
_entity_poly.type
_entity_poly.pdbx_seq_one_letter_code
_entity_poly.pdbx_strand_id
1 'polypeptide(L)'
;GYINPIHEIARLAHKYGAIIVVDGAQLVAHKEVDMKGKDPSEQIDFLVFSAHKIYAPFGSGVIVGLIKDLDVKEPFVKGGGCVDYVFDDNVIWSEPPSLHEAGSPNFIGAMAMVRALEELKKIGFENIYNHERKIKDYLIGEMKKIDNVIIYGDTENTEDRLGVISFNIKNKDCYKVSDIFAKESAVSLRAGKFCAHPYVARLLKVSNSYEEYEKNLDDADFGMVRLSIGLYNTMEEAKIFIDELKRIALDIY
;
A
#
# COMPACT_ATOMS: atom_id res chain seq x y z
N GLY A 1 -0.83 -8.16 0.46
CA GLY A 1 0.20 -7.90 1.47
C GLY A 1 1.57 -8.50 1.15
N TYR A 2 1.78 -9.05 -0.08
CA TYR A 2 3.08 -9.58 -0.46
C TYR A 2 4.16 -8.50 -0.52
N ILE A 3 5.35 -8.85 -0.06
CA ILE A 3 6.58 -8.06 -0.22
C ILE A 3 7.31 -8.62 -1.44
N ASN A 4 7.31 -7.86 -2.52
CA ASN A 4 8.00 -8.28 -3.73
C ASN A 4 9.53 -8.23 -3.55
N PRO A 5 10.31 -9.11 -4.22
CA PRO A 5 11.77 -9.12 -4.14
C PRO A 5 12.36 -8.00 -5.01
N ILE A 6 12.21 -6.75 -4.55
CA ILE A 6 12.47 -5.52 -5.32
C ILE A 6 13.91 -5.43 -5.84
N HIS A 7 14.88 -5.90 -5.09
CA HIS A 7 16.30 -5.89 -5.51
C HIS A 7 16.60 -6.92 -6.60
N GLU A 8 15.95 -8.08 -6.55
CA GLU A 8 16.07 -9.08 -7.64
C GLU A 8 15.40 -8.58 -8.92
N ILE A 9 14.25 -7.91 -8.78
CA ILE A 9 13.56 -7.26 -9.90
C ILE A 9 14.42 -6.13 -10.47
N ALA A 10 15.07 -5.31 -9.62
CA ALA A 10 16.00 -4.27 -10.04
C ALA A 10 17.14 -4.85 -10.89
N ARG A 11 17.80 -5.91 -10.41
CA ARG A 11 18.86 -6.60 -11.14
C ARG A 11 18.42 -7.09 -12.51
N LEU A 12 17.20 -7.63 -12.57
CA LEU A 12 16.63 -8.09 -13.85
C LEU A 12 16.32 -6.90 -14.78
N ALA A 13 15.73 -5.82 -14.27
CA ALA A 13 15.44 -4.62 -15.04
C ALA A 13 16.72 -4.01 -15.63
N HIS A 14 17.74 -3.82 -14.82
CA HIS A 14 19.04 -3.26 -15.24
C HIS A 14 19.75 -4.12 -16.28
N LYS A 15 19.65 -5.46 -16.18
CA LYS A 15 20.20 -6.38 -17.19
C LYS A 15 19.64 -6.10 -18.59
N TYR A 16 18.41 -5.59 -18.69
CA TYR A 16 17.77 -5.23 -19.94
C TYR A 16 17.76 -3.72 -20.22
N GLY A 17 18.53 -2.94 -19.50
CA GLY A 17 18.62 -1.48 -19.66
C GLY A 17 17.35 -0.73 -19.25
N ALA A 18 16.49 -1.36 -18.45
CA ALA A 18 15.28 -0.75 -17.91
C ALA A 18 15.55 -0.17 -16.51
N ILE A 19 14.78 0.85 -16.14
CA ILE A 19 14.74 1.42 -14.78
C ILE A 19 13.66 0.74 -13.94
N ILE A 20 13.81 0.79 -12.62
CA ILE A 20 12.82 0.29 -11.68
C ILE A 20 12.20 1.43 -10.85
N VAL A 21 10.87 1.49 -10.84
CA VAL A 21 10.10 2.36 -9.95
C VAL A 21 9.37 1.49 -8.94
N VAL A 22 9.66 1.65 -7.67
CA VAL A 22 9.01 0.91 -6.59
C VAL A 22 7.91 1.76 -5.96
N ASP A 23 6.67 1.32 -6.06
CA ASP A 23 5.58 1.84 -5.22
C ASP A 23 5.71 1.24 -3.82
N GLY A 24 6.30 2.02 -2.92
CA GLY A 24 6.49 1.67 -1.51
C GLY A 24 5.35 2.13 -0.60
N ALA A 25 4.21 2.55 -1.15
CA ALA A 25 3.13 3.19 -0.41
C ALA A 25 2.58 2.36 0.77
N GLN A 26 2.65 1.03 0.70
CA GLN A 26 2.31 0.15 1.83
C GLN A 26 3.56 -0.32 2.58
N LEU A 27 4.71 -0.45 1.90
CA LEU A 27 5.90 -1.07 2.44
C LEU A 27 6.61 -0.19 3.48
N VAL A 28 6.76 1.10 3.19
CA VAL A 28 7.61 2.05 3.95
C VAL A 28 7.15 2.25 5.40
N ALA A 29 5.87 2.02 5.71
CA ALA A 29 5.35 2.09 7.07
C ALA A 29 5.75 0.88 7.94
N HIS A 30 6.06 -0.25 7.33
CA HIS A 30 6.15 -1.55 8.00
C HIS A 30 7.56 -2.15 7.95
N LYS A 31 8.37 -1.77 6.95
CA LYS A 31 9.69 -2.33 6.75
C LYS A 31 10.64 -1.28 6.20
N GLU A 32 11.89 -1.32 6.63
CA GLU A 32 12.95 -0.48 6.06
C GLU A 32 13.20 -0.86 4.60
N VAL A 33 13.36 0.15 3.76
CA VAL A 33 13.68 0.01 2.34
C VAL A 33 15.07 0.59 2.10
N ASP A 34 16.05 -0.26 1.82
CA ASP A 34 17.34 0.17 1.33
C ASP A 34 17.29 0.35 -0.19
N MET A 35 17.53 1.56 -0.67
CA MET A 35 17.53 1.82 -2.11
C MET A 35 18.81 1.33 -2.82
N LYS A 36 19.90 1.10 -2.10
CA LYS A 36 21.19 0.73 -2.72
C LYS A 36 21.29 -0.75 -3.02
N GLY A 37 20.67 -1.61 -2.20
CA GLY A 37 20.88 -3.04 -2.29
C GLY A 37 22.31 -3.46 -1.88
N LYS A 38 22.68 -4.69 -2.22
CA LYS A 38 24.00 -5.26 -1.90
C LYS A 38 25.07 -4.93 -2.95
N ASP A 39 24.66 -4.66 -4.16
CA ASP A 39 25.53 -4.26 -5.27
C ASP A 39 24.81 -3.27 -6.20
N PRO A 40 25.54 -2.56 -7.09
CA PRO A 40 24.95 -1.53 -7.95
C PRO A 40 23.83 -2.03 -8.87
N SER A 41 23.79 -3.31 -9.23
CA SER A 41 22.73 -3.86 -10.09
C SER A 41 21.39 -4.02 -9.35
N GLU A 42 21.42 -4.04 -8.03
CA GLU A 42 20.26 -4.17 -7.16
C GLU A 42 19.65 -2.83 -6.73
N GLN A 43 20.29 -1.72 -7.12
CA GLN A 43 19.83 -0.39 -6.75
C GLN A 43 18.42 -0.14 -7.27
N ILE A 44 17.57 0.45 -6.44
CA ILE A 44 16.25 0.96 -6.83
C ILE A 44 16.44 2.36 -7.39
N ASP A 45 15.98 2.61 -8.64
CA ASP A 45 16.12 3.92 -9.26
C ASP A 45 15.16 4.93 -8.65
N PHE A 46 13.91 4.53 -8.44
CA PHE A 46 12.90 5.38 -7.81
C PHE A 46 12.07 4.63 -6.78
N LEU A 47 11.85 5.29 -5.63
CA LEU A 47 10.92 4.86 -4.60
C LEU A 47 9.85 5.94 -4.41
N VAL A 48 8.57 5.56 -4.44
CA VAL A 48 7.45 6.48 -4.23
C VAL A 48 6.57 6.03 -3.07
N PHE A 49 6.13 6.97 -2.24
CA PHE A 49 5.18 6.70 -1.15
C PHE A 49 4.45 7.96 -0.69
N SER A 50 3.37 7.76 0.07
CA SER A 50 2.50 8.82 0.58
C SER A 50 2.61 8.95 2.09
N ALA A 51 2.69 10.17 2.59
CA ALA A 51 2.89 10.48 3.99
C ALA A 51 1.76 9.99 4.91
N HIS A 52 0.49 10.05 4.45
CA HIS A 52 -0.64 9.61 5.26
C HIS A 52 -0.61 8.09 5.59
N LYS A 53 0.10 7.29 4.81
CA LYS A 53 0.26 5.85 5.09
C LYS A 53 1.38 5.54 6.07
N ILE A 54 2.24 6.50 6.34
CA ILE A 54 3.29 6.42 7.37
C ILE A 54 2.93 7.29 8.60
N TYR A 55 1.64 7.43 8.87
CA TYR A 55 1.08 8.16 10.02
C TYR A 55 1.29 9.68 10.02
N ALA A 56 1.71 10.27 8.90
CA ALA A 56 1.90 11.72 8.78
C ALA A 56 0.66 12.41 8.21
N PRO A 57 0.17 13.50 8.85
CA PRO A 57 -0.94 14.29 8.35
C PRO A 57 -0.52 15.23 7.19
N PHE A 58 -1.50 16.02 6.70
CA PHE A 58 -1.33 17.15 5.78
C PHE A 58 -1.01 16.81 4.32
N GLY A 59 -1.29 15.56 3.89
CA GLY A 59 -1.43 15.23 2.47
C GLY A 59 -0.18 15.42 1.62
N SER A 60 0.98 14.98 2.07
CA SER A 60 2.21 14.98 1.29
C SER A 60 2.57 13.58 0.76
N GLY A 61 3.47 13.55 -0.20
CA GLY A 61 4.11 12.35 -0.73
C GLY A 61 5.50 12.69 -1.22
N VAL A 62 6.26 11.67 -1.57
CA VAL A 62 7.64 11.84 -2.02
C VAL A 62 8.00 10.86 -3.12
N ILE A 63 8.84 11.31 -4.04
CA ILE A 63 9.62 10.49 -4.97
C ILE A 63 11.08 10.62 -4.54
N VAL A 64 11.73 9.50 -4.26
CA VAL A 64 13.16 9.43 -3.97
C VAL A 64 13.86 8.79 -5.14
N GLY A 65 14.89 9.43 -5.66
CA GLY A 65 15.67 8.96 -6.80
C GLY A 65 17.03 9.66 -6.89
N LEU A 66 17.89 9.22 -7.81
CA LEU A 66 19.14 9.92 -8.09
C LEU A 66 18.86 11.18 -8.90
N ILE A 67 19.59 12.27 -8.62
CA ILE A 67 19.44 13.55 -9.31
C ILE A 67 19.58 13.38 -10.83
N LYS A 68 20.55 12.59 -11.29
CA LYS A 68 20.78 12.32 -12.74
C LYS A 68 19.55 11.69 -13.45
N ASP A 69 18.71 10.95 -12.72
CA ASP A 69 17.53 10.27 -13.25
C ASP A 69 16.28 11.14 -13.13
N LEU A 70 16.37 12.22 -12.33
CA LEU A 70 15.37 13.27 -12.21
C LEU A 70 15.62 14.43 -13.17
N ASP A 71 16.81 14.53 -13.77
CA ASP A 71 17.18 15.58 -14.72
C ASP A 71 16.54 15.31 -16.08
N VAL A 72 15.44 16.01 -16.34
CA VAL A 72 14.68 15.93 -17.60
C VAL A 72 14.63 17.30 -18.28
N LYS A 73 14.44 17.30 -19.59
CA LYS A 73 14.41 18.52 -20.39
C LYS A 73 13.31 19.52 -19.97
N GLU A 74 12.16 18.99 -19.56
CA GLU A 74 11.00 19.79 -19.11
C GLU A 74 10.26 19.08 -17.99
N PRO A 75 9.73 19.82 -16.97
CA PRO A 75 8.94 19.19 -15.92
C PRO A 75 7.56 18.76 -16.43
N PHE A 76 7.00 17.72 -15.81
CA PHE A 76 5.64 17.28 -16.13
C PHE A 76 4.57 18.32 -15.72
N VAL A 77 4.77 18.97 -14.55
CA VAL A 77 3.91 20.06 -14.08
C VAL A 77 4.71 21.35 -14.13
N LYS A 78 4.17 22.35 -14.83
CA LYS A 78 4.82 23.65 -15.04
C LYS A 78 4.20 24.71 -14.14
N GLY A 79 5.03 25.57 -13.52
CA GLY A 79 4.57 26.64 -12.65
C GLY A 79 5.71 27.42 -12.01
N GLY A 80 5.36 28.35 -11.13
CA GLY A 80 6.36 29.05 -10.33
C GLY A 80 7.16 28.08 -9.45
N GLY A 81 8.42 28.39 -9.20
CA GLY A 81 9.34 27.56 -8.41
C GLY A 81 10.14 26.53 -9.22
N CYS A 82 9.65 26.09 -10.39
CA CYS A 82 10.37 25.15 -11.26
C CYS A 82 11.10 25.84 -12.43
N VAL A 83 11.19 27.16 -12.43
CA VAL A 83 11.82 27.98 -13.48
C VAL A 83 12.87 28.89 -12.89
N ASP A 84 13.99 29.03 -13.58
CA ASP A 84 15.04 30.05 -13.26
C ASP A 84 14.77 31.34 -14.00
N TYR A 85 14.32 31.25 -15.27
CA TYR A 85 13.97 32.45 -16.05
C TYR A 85 12.94 32.12 -17.14
N VAL A 86 12.06 33.07 -17.41
CA VAL A 86 11.05 32.97 -18.48
C VAL A 86 11.27 34.11 -19.48
N PHE A 87 11.50 33.77 -20.74
CA PHE A 87 11.54 34.70 -21.89
C PHE A 87 10.20 34.66 -22.61
N ASP A 88 10.00 35.57 -23.56
CA ASP A 88 8.79 35.60 -24.40
C ASP A 88 8.66 34.33 -25.26
N ASP A 89 9.78 33.73 -25.67
CA ASP A 89 9.88 32.63 -26.59
C ASP A 89 10.56 31.36 -26.01
N ASN A 90 11.07 31.41 -24.77
CA ASN A 90 11.80 30.32 -24.16
C ASN A 90 11.68 30.33 -22.62
N VAL A 91 11.99 29.19 -22.00
CA VAL A 91 12.04 29.03 -20.55
C VAL A 91 13.34 28.32 -20.16
N ILE A 92 14.02 28.86 -19.16
CA ILE A 92 15.12 28.18 -18.45
C ILE A 92 14.51 27.55 -17.23
N TRP A 93 14.51 26.20 -17.21
CA TRP A 93 14.00 25.42 -16.10
C TRP A 93 15.06 25.31 -15.00
N SER A 94 14.61 25.22 -13.75
CA SER A 94 15.47 24.93 -12.60
C SER A 94 16.02 23.51 -12.64
N GLU A 95 17.06 23.24 -11.86
CA GLU A 95 17.59 21.90 -11.69
C GLU A 95 16.73 21.07 -10.71
N PRO A 96 16.77 19.72 -10.78
CA PRO A 96 16.18 18.88 -9.76
C PRO A 96 16.76 19.13 -8.36
N PRO A 97 15.99 19.08 -7.27
CA PRO A 97 14.57 18.68 -7.24
C PRO A 97 13.57 19.79 -7.61
N SER A 98 13.98 21.06 -7.63
CA SER A 98 13.10 22.23 -7.85
C SER A 98 12.37 22.15 -9.19
N LEU A 99 12.98 21.57 -10.22
CA LEU A 99 12.38 21.29 -11.52
C LEU A 99 11.01 20.59 -11.42
N HIS A 100 10.81 19.71 -10.42
CA HIS A 100 9.61 18.91 -10.25
C HIS A 100 8.64 19.45 -9.20
N GLU A 101 8.94 20.58 -8.57
CA GLU A 101 8.14 21.17 -7.50
C GLU A 101 7.48 22.48 -7.94
N ALA A 102 6.45 22.36 -8.80
CA ALA A 102 5.72 23.51 -9.28
C ALA A 102 4.79 24.10 -8.21
N GLY A 103 4.86 25.42 -8.02
CA GLY A 103 4.09 26.16 -7.02
C GLY A 103 4.75 26.18 -5.64
N SER A 104 4.01 26.64 -4.63
CA SER A 104 4.50 26.65 -3.25
C SER A 104 4.46 25.23 -2.67
N PRO A 105 5.60 24.68 -2.22
CA PRO A 105 5.64 23.33 -1.69
C PRO A 105 4.83 23.19 -0.39
N ASN A 106 4.26 22.01 -0.16
CA ASN A 106 3.59 21.67 1.10
C ASN A 106 4.60 21.46 2.22
N PHE A 107 5.18 22.53 2.71
CA PHE A 107 6.23 22.52 3.74
C PHE A 107 5.77 21.81 5.01
N ILE A 108 4.56 22.09 5.49
CA ILE A 108 4.02 21.49 6.72
C ILE A 108 3.86 19.98 6.57
N GLY A 109 3.34 19.52 5.43
CA GLY A 109 3.21 18.09 5.13
C GLY A 109 4.56 17.39 4.99
N ALA A 110 5.55 18.04 4.38
CA ALA A 110 6.90 17.51 4.28
C ALA A 110 7.56 17.36 5.66
N MET A 111 7.46 18.37 6.53
CA MET A 111 7.98 18.31 7.91
C MET A 111 7.29 17.23 8.73
N ALA A 112 5.97 17.08 8.60
CA ALA A 112 5.21 16.03 9.28
C ALA A 112 5.67 14.63 8.81
N MET A 113 5.93 14.45 7.52
CA MET A 113 6.44 13.21 6.95
C MET A 113 7.84 12.86 7.50
N VAL A 114 8.76 13.81 7.52
CA VAL A 114 10.11 13.63 8.08
C VAL A 114 10.00 13.20 9.54
N ARG A 115 9.14 13.90 10.33
CA ARG A 115 8.97 13.59 11.74
C ARG A 115 8.39 12.19 11.96
N ALA A 116 7.42 11.78 11.16
CA ALA A 116 6.87 10.42 11.23
C ALA A 116 7.94 9.36 10.94
N LEU A 117 8.76 9.56 9.91
CA LEU A 117 9.88 8.65 9.60
C LEU A 117 10.91 8.58 10.73
N GLU A 118 11.24 9.71 11.38
CA GLU A 118 12.11 9.73 12.55
C GLU A 118 11.54 8.91 13.72
N GLU A 119 10.24 9.01 13.99
CA GLU A 119 9.60 8.23 15.06
C GLU A 119 9.56 6.74 14.71
N LEU A 120 9.22 6.35 13.48
CA LEU A 120 9.29 4.96 13.03
C LEU A 120 10.70 4.38 13.17
N LYS A 121 11.72 5.17 12.80
CA LYS A 121 13.12 4.77 12.96
C LYS A 121 13.52 4.60 14.43
N LYS A 122 13.02 5.43 15.34
CA LYS A 122 13.26 5.29 16.80
C LYS A 122 12.62 4.03 17.38
N ILE A 123 11.40 3.69 16.95
CA ILE A 123 10.75 2.43 17.32
C ILE A 123 11.55 1.24 16.78
N GLY A 124 12.12 1.39 15.59
CA GLY A 124 12.88 0.38 14.87
C GLY A 124 12.00 -0.48 13.98
N PHE A 125 12.28 -0.47 12.68
CA PHE A 125 11.48 -1.21 11.68
C PHE A 125 11.45 -2.72 11.92
N GLU A 126 12.51 -3.29 12.49
CA GLU A 126 12.53 -4.71 12.87
C GLU A 126 11.52 -5.00 13.99
N ASN A 127 11.42 -4.10 14.98
CA ASN A 127 10.45 -4.24 16.07
C ASN A 127 9.02 -4.14 15.54
N ILE A 128 8.75 -3.18 14.65
CA ILE A 128 7.44 -2.99 13.99
C ILE A 128 7.08 -4.26 13.22
N TYR A 129 7.96 -4.72 12.35
CA TYR A 129 7.74 -5.91 11.53
C TYR A 129 7.48 -7.17 12.38
N ASN A 130 8.28 -7.39 13.43
CA ASN A 130 8.12 -8.54 14.33
C ASN A 130 6.82 -8.47 15.14
N HIS A 131 6.41 -7.28 15.56
CA HIS A 131 5.14 -7.06 16.25
C HIS A 131 3.95 -7.39 15.33
N GLU A 132 3.90 -6.80 14.16
CA GLU A 132 2.83 -7.01 13.19
C GLU A 132 2.78 -8.46 12.69
N ARG A 133 3.95 -9.09 12.51
CA ARG A 133 4.06 -10.50 12.11
C ARG A 133 3.39 -11.43 13.11
N LYS A 134 3.59 -11.21 14.42
CA LYS A 134 2.94 -12.03 15.46
C LYS A 134 1.42 -11.96 15.38
N ILE A 135 0.88 -10.75 15.19
CA ILE A 135 -0.57 -10.53 15.06
C ILE A 135 -1.08 -11.17 13.77
N LYS A 136 -0.40 -10.95 12.65
CA LYS A 136 -0.74 -11.52 11.34
C LYS A 136 -0.78 -13.06 11.38
N ASP A 137 0.26 -13.69 11.93
CA ASP A 137 0.37 -15.14 11.97
C ASP A 137 -0.73 -15.74 12.85
N TYR A 138 -1.06 -15.12 13.98
CA TYR A 138 -2.21 -15.49 14.79
C TYR A 138 -3.52 -15.39 14.00
N LEU A 139 -3.77 -14.27 13.34
CA LEU A 139 -4.98 -14.03 12.57
C LEU A 139 -5.14 -15.06 11.45
N ILE A 140 -4.13 -15.29 10.64
CA ILE A 140 -4.17 -16.28 9.56
C ILE A 140 -4.41 -17.68 10.13
N GLY A 141 -3.72 -18.04 11.22
CA GLY A 141 -3.88 -19.32 11.87
C GLY A 141 -5.29 -19.59 12.40
N GLU A 142 -5.94 -18.57 12.98
CA GLU A 142 -7.32 -18.69 13.47
C GLU A 142 -8.34 -18.64 12.32
N MET A 143 -8.15 -17.78 11.34
CA MET A 143 -9.04 -17.66 10.18
C MET A 143 -9.10 -18.96 9.35
N LYS A 144 -7.98 -19.69 9.22
CA LYS A 144 -7.90 -20.99 8.54
C LYS A 144 -8.79 -22.07 9.18
N LYS A 145 -9.15 -21.93 10.46
CA LYS A 145 -10.00 -22.87 11.19
C LYS A 145 -11.50 -22.64 10.98
N ILE A 146 -11.87 -21.57 10.25
CA ILE A 146 -13.27 -21.20 10.02
C ILE A 146 -13.65 -21.59 8.60
N ASP A 147 -14.46 -22.64 8.45
CA ASP A 147 -14.78 -23.27 7.15
C ASP A 147 -15.35 -22.33 6.08
N ASN A 148 -16.11 -21.33 6.49
CA ASN A 148 -16.76 -20.38 5.56
C ASN A 148 -15.88 -19.16 5.21
N VAL A 149 -14.67 -19.06 5.76
CA VAL A 149 -13.75 -17.96 5.47
C VAL A 149 -12.80 -18.37 4.34
N ILE A 150 -12.69 -17.52 3.34
CA ILE A 150 -11.76 -17.65 2.21
C ILE A 150 -10.69 -16.60 2.38
N ILE A 151 -9.44 -17.00 2.60
CA ILE A 151 -8.29 -16.10 2.67
C ILE A 151 -7.61 -16.09 1.30
N TYR A 152 -7.32 -14.90 0.76
CA TYR A 152 -6.64 -14.76 -0.51
C TYR A 152 -5.12 -14.62 -0.32
N GLY A 153 -4.37 -15.31 -1.17
CA GLY A 153 -2.91 -15.39 -1.12
C GLY A 153 -2.41 -16.64 -0.38
N ASP A 154 -1.09 -16.76 -0.29
CA ASP A 154 -0.44 -17.88 0.40
C ASP A 154 -0.66 -17.76 1.92
N THR A 155 -1.22 -18.80 2.52
CA THR A 155 -1.47 -18.91 3.95
C THR A 155 -0.50 -19.85 4.66
N GLU A 156 0.35 -20.57 3.91
CA GLU A 156 1.37 -21.48 4.45
C GLU A 156 2.71 -20.73 4.62
N ASN A 157 3.16 -20.04 3.59
CA ASN A 157 4.34 -19.19 3.69
C ASN A 157 3.91 -17.72 3.85
N THR A 158 4.05 -17.19 5.06
CA THR A 158 3.65 -15.82 5.41
C THR A 158 4.83 -14.91 5.70
N GLU A 159 6.07 -15.37 5.51
CA GLU A 159 7.28 -14.58 5.82
C GLU A 159 7.39 -13.32 4.94
N ASP A 160 7.06 -13.45 3.64
CA ASP A 160 7.07 -12.34 2.70
C ASP A 160 5.73 -11.60 2.64
N ARG A 161 5.04 -11.42 3.79
CA ARG A 161 3.77 -10.72 3.87
C ARG A 161 3.73 -9.69 4.98
N LEU A 162 3.24 -8.50 4.64
CA LEU A 162 2.86 -7.47 5.60
C LEU A 162 1.57 -7.86 6.33
N GLY A 163 1.22 -7.13 7.37
CA GLY A 163 -0.01 -7.26 8.13
C GLY A 163 -1.28 -6.86 7.35
N VAL A 164 -1.40 -7.32 6.10
CA VAL A 164 -2.54 -7.05 5.22
C VAL A 164 -3.14 -8.38 4.77
N ILE A 165 -4.38 -8.65 5.18
CA ILE A 165 -5.10 -9.90 4.91
C ILE A 165 -6.38 -9.58 4.16
N SER A 166 -6.51 -10.07 2.92
CA SER A 166 -7.74 -10.01 2.15
C SER A 166 -8.50 -11.32 2.27
N PHE A 167 -9.80 -11.23 2.55
CA PHE A 167 -10.64 -12.40 2.75
C PHE A 167 -12.08 -12.15 2.33
N ASN A 168 -12.87 -13.20 2.21
CA ASN A 168 -14.32 -13.17 2.12
C ASN A 168 -14.94 -14.24 3.01
N ILE A 169 -16.20 -14.07 3.35
CA ILE A 169 -17.05 -15.11 3.95
C ILE A 169 -17.98 -15.63 2.85
N LYS A 170 -18.06 -16.94 2.66
CA LYS A 170 -18.90 -17.57 1.64
C LYS A 170 -20.34 -17.07 1.73
N ASN A 171 -20.92 -16.70 0.59
CA ASN A 171 -22.30 -16.24 0.45
C ASN A 171 -22.64 -14.96 1.23
N LYS A 172 -21.62 -14.17 1.62
CA LYS A 172 -21.83 -12.89 2.28
C LYS A 172 -21.21 -11.75 1.46
N ASP A 173 -21.96 -10.68 1.35
CA ASP A 173 -21.50 -9.46 0.70
C ASP A 173 -20.39 -8.79 1.53
N CYS A 174 -19.31 -8.36 0.88
CA CYS A 174 -18.13 -7.81 1.56
C CYS A 174 -18.41 -6.48 2.27
N TYR A 175 -19.30 -5.66 1.72
CA TYR A 175 -19.65 -4.38 2.33
C TYR A 175 -20.49 -4.58 3.57
N LYS A 176 -21.46 -5.53 3.52
CA LYS A 176 -22.28 -5.90 4.70
C LYS A 176 -21.41 -6.49 5.81
N VAL A 177 -20.44 -7.35 5.45
CA VAL A 177 -19.50 -7.91 6.43
C VAL A 177 -18.71 -6.79 7.11
N SER A 178 -18.16 -5.85 6.34
CA SER A 178 -17.42 -4.70 6.89
C SER A 178 -18.30 -3.83 7.79
N ASP A 179 -19.55 -3.62 7.42
CA ASP A 179 -20.54 -2.85 8.17
C ASP A 179 -20.88 -3.49 9.52
N ILE A 180 -21.06 -4.82 9.55
CA ILE A 180 -21.30 -5.58 10.78
C ILE A 180 -20.12 -5.43 11.74
N PHE A 181 -18.89 -5.65 11.26
CA PHE A 181 -17.69 -5.46 12.08
C PHE A 181 -17.61 -4.06 12.70
N ALA A 182 -17.90 -3.03 11.92
CA ALA A 182 -17.88 -1.66 12.41
C ALA A 182 -18.93 -1.39 13.49
N LYS A 183 -20.13 -1.94 13.33
CA LYS A 183 -21.28 -1.69 14.22
C LYS A 183 -21.24 -2.53 15.51
N GLU A 184 -20.84 -3.80 15.39
CA GLU A 184 -20.97 -4.76 16.48
C GLU A 184 -19.69 -4.87 17.34
N SER A 185 -18.51 -4.68 16.72
CA SER A 185 -17.22 -4.84 17.41
C SER A 185 -16.29 -3.62 17.33
N ALA A 186 -16.74 -2.52 16.72
CA ALA A 186 -15.94 -1.31 16.47
C ALA A 186 -14.64 -1.60 15.68
N VAL A 187 -14.59 -2.68 14.92
CA VAL A 187 -13.47 -3.03 14.05
C VAL A 187 -13.69 -2.44 12.66
N SER A 188 -12.84 -1.51 12.27
CA SER A 188 -12.90 -0.88 10.95
C SER A 188 -12.12 -1.69 9.92
N LEU A 189 -12.83 -2.19 8.92
CA LEU A 189 -12.28 -2.94 7.79
C LEU A 189 -12.50 -2.17 6.48
N ARG A 190 -11.69 -2.45 5.49
CA ARG A 190 -11.93 -1.95 4.15
C ARG A 190 -12.62 -3.02 3.30
N ALA A 191 -13.72 -2.65 2.62
CA ALA A 191 -14.39 -3.50 1.65
C ALA A 191 -14.20 -2.95 0.22
N GLY A 192 -14.31 -3.83 -0.79
CA GLY A 192 -14.28 -3.48 -2.21
C GLY A 192 -13.06 -3.99 -2.97
N LYS A 193 -12.56 -3.18 -3.89
CA LYS A 193 -11.55 -3.58 -4.90
C LYS A 193 -10.14 -3.03 -4.61
N PHE A 194 -9.96 -2.21 -3.58
CA PHE A 194 -8.67 -1.69 -3.06
C PHE A 194 -7.77 -1.02 -4.10
N CYS A 195 -8.35 -0.31 -5.08
CA CYS A 195 -7.65 0.26 -6.25
C CYS A 195 -6.96 -0.80 -7.14
N ALA A 196 -7.41 -2.08 -7.08
CA ALA A 196 -6.83 -3.22 -7.80
C ALA A 196 -7.93 -4.01 -8.55
N HIS A 197 -8.85 -3.31 -9.23
CA HIS A 197 -10.03 -3.90 -9.87
C HIS A 197 -9.74 -5.15 -10.72
N PRO A 198 -8.79 -5.12 -11.69
CA PRO A 198 -8.53 -6.30 -12.52
C PRO A 198 -7.98 -7.48 -11.71
N TYR A 199 -7.19 -7.21 -10.68
CA TYR A 199 -6.61 -8.26 -9.84
C TYR A 199 -7.65 -8.90 -8.93
N VAL A 200 -8.49 -8.09 -8.28
CA VAL A 200 -9.61 -8.57 -7.46
C VAL A 200 -10.60 -9.38 -8.30
N ALA A 201 -10.96 -8.91 -9.50
CA ALA A 201 -11.83 -9.65 -10.41
C ALA A 201 -11.27 -11.03 -10.76
N ARG A 202 -9.97 -11.13 -11.06
CA ARG A 202 -9.31 -12.41 -11.32
C ARG A 202 -9.33 -13.36 -10.13
N LEU A 203 -9.06 -12.85 -8.93
CA LEU A 203 -9.10 -13.66 -7.69
C LEU A 203 -10.50 -14.17 -7.38
N LEU A 204 -11.51 -13.36 -7.62
CA LEU A 204 -12.92 -13.72 -7.44
C LEU A 204 -13.50 -14.51 -8.62
N LYS A 205 -12.76 -14.63 -9.73
CA LYS A 205 -13.19 -15.28 -10.98
C LYS A 205 -14.46 -14.66 -11.56
N VAL A 206 -14.60 -13.35 -11.40
CA VAL A 206 -15.69 -12.56 -12.01
C VAL A 206 -15.18 -11.84 -13.25
N SER A 207 -16.10 -11.53 -14.17
CA SER A 207 -15.74 -10.77 -15.35
C SER A 207 -15.30 -9.35 -15.00
N ASN A 208 -14.37 -8.82 -15.80
CA ASN A 208 -13.92 -7.43 -15.75
C ASN A 208 -14.03 -6.82 -17.17
N SER A 209 -15.11 -7.17 -17.89
CA SER A 209 -15.43 -6.65 -19.22
C SER A 209 -16.35 -5.44 -19.11
N TYR A 210 -16.05 -4.38 -19.89
CA TYR A 210 -16.88 -3.19 -19.95
C TYR A 210 -18.29 -3.51 -20.48
N GLU A 211 -18.39 -4.39 -21.48
CA GLU A 211 -19.68 -4.81 -22.07
C GLU A 211 -20.57 -5.56 -21.06
N GLU A 212 -19.98 -6.37 -20.18
CA GLU A 212 -20.74 -7.07 -19.14
C GLU A 212 -21.12 -6.11 -18.01
N TYR A 213 -20.26 -5.16 -17.67
CA TYR A 213 -20.56 -4.10 -16.72
C TYR A 213 -21.78 -3.27 -17.16
N GLU A 214 -21.86 -2.88 -18.44
CA GLU A 214 -23.01 -2.13 -18.95
C GLU A 214 -24.33 -2.93 -18.93
N LYS A 215 -24.25 -4.26 -19.08
CA LYS A 215 -25.43 -5.14 -19.09
C LYS A 215 -25.92 -5.50 -17.68
N ASN A 216 -25.03 -5.56 -16.71
CA ASN A 216 -25.29 -6.06 -15.35
C ASN A 216 -24.71 -5.12 -14.30
N LEU A 217 -25.25 -3.92 -14.21
CA LEU A 217 -24.80 -2.92 -13.22
C LEU A 217 -24.83 -3.43 -11.77
N ASP A 218 -25.77 -4.30 -11.44
CA ASP A 218 -25.93 -4.90 -10.11
C ASP A 218 -24.82 -5.94 -9.80
N ASP A 219 -24.29 -6.65 -10.80
CA ASP A 219 -23.20 -7.60 -10.64
C ASP A 219 -21.80 -6.93 -10.54
N ALA A 220 -21.73 -5.63 -10.80
CA ALA A 220 -20.49 -4.86 -10.69
C ALA A 220 -20.03 -4.63 -9.24
N ASP A 221 -20.85 -4.98 -8.26
CA ASP A 221 -20.60 -4.71 -6.83
C ASP A 221 -19.86 -5.86 -6.11
N PHE A 222 -18.96 -6.54 -6.84
CA PHE A 222 -18.07 -7.53 -6.25
C PHE A 222 -16.91 -6.89 -5.49
N GLY A 223 -16.40 -7.58 -4.49
CA GLY A 223 -15.26 -7.10 -3.71
C GLY A 223 -14.78 -8.11 -2.68
N MET A 224 -13.79 -7.69 -1.94
CA MET A 224 -13.23 -8.42 -0.81
C MET A 224 -13.27 -7.56 0.45
N VAL A 225 -13.15 -8.19 1.60
CA VAL A 225 -12.84 -7.52 2.86
C VAL A 225 -11.33 -7.53 3.06
N ARG A 226 -10.77 -6.43 3.54
CA ARG A 226 -9.34 -6.31 3.88
C ARG A 226 -9.16 -5.87 5.32
N LEU A 227 -8.51 -6.71 6.09
CA LEU A 227 -7.92 -6.38 7.37
C LEU A 227 -6.51 -5.82 7.15
N SER A 228 -6.17 -4.73 7.82
CA SER A 228 -4.82 -4.15 7.82
C SER A 228 -4.39 -3.90 9.26
N ILE A 229 -3.18 -4.34 9.58
CA ILE A 229 -2.58 -4.20 10.90
C ILE A 229 -1.61 -3.01 10.85
N GLY A 230 -1.66 -2.15 11.86
CA GLY A 230 -0.68 -1.10 12.07
C GLY A 230 0.12 -1.32 13.36
N LEU A 231 1.16 -0.53 13.53
CA LEU A 231 2.08 -0.64 14.68
C LEU A 231 1.41 -0.51 16.06
N TYR A 232 0.21 0.06 16.12
CA TYR A 232 -0.55 0.31 17.35
C TYR A 232 -1.57 -0.79 17.66
N ASN A 233 -1.80 -1.74 16.75
CA ASN A 233 -2.76 -2.81 17.00
C ASN A 233 -2.22 -3.83 18.00
N THR A 234 -3.13 -4.42 18.76
CA THR A 234 -2.82 -5.35 19.84
C THR A 234 -3.30 -6.77 19.54
N MET A 235 -2.78 -7.74 20.29
CA MET A 235 -3.26 -9.13 20.21
C MET A 235 -4.70 -9.28 20.74
N GLU A 236 -5.11 -8.43 21.65
CA GLU A 236 -6.48 -8.36 22.20
C GLU A 236 -7.47 -7.95 21.11
N GLU A 237 -7.15 -6.94 20.31
CA GLU A 237 -7.96 -6.52 19.15
C GLU A 237 -8.04 -7.63 18.10
N ALA A 238 -6.94 -8.34 17.86
CA ALA A 238 -6.93 -9.50 16.96
C ALA A 238 -7.88 -10.63 17.43
N LYS A 239 -7.96 -10.87 18.75
CA LYS A 239 -8.91 -11.84 19.32
C LYS A 239 -10.36 -11.39 19.13
N ILE A 240 -10.65 -10.11 19.41
CA ILE A 240 -11.98 -9.53 19.18
C ILE A 240 -12.39 -9.70 17.72
N PHE A 241 -11.48 -9.42 16.78
CA PHE A 241 -11.73 -9.64 15.36
C PHE A 241 -12.07 -11.11 15.05
N ILE A 242 -11.33 -12.07 15.58
CA ILE A 242 -11.55 -13.49 15.34
C ILE A 242 -12.89 -13.95 15.93
N ASP A 243 -13.25 -13.52 17.12
CA ASP A 243 -14.51 -13.88 17.76
C ASP A 243 -15.70 -13.35 16.95
N GLU A 244 -15.62 -12.11 16.50
CA GLU A 244 -16.63 -11.51 15.63
C GLU A 244 -16.69 -12.21 14.26
N LEU A 245 -15.55 -12.54 13.66
CA LEU A 245 -15.48 -13.26 12.41
C LEU A 245 -16.16 -14.63 12.48
N LYS A 246 -15.95 -15.37 13.58
CA LYS A 246 -16.63 -16.65 13.85
C LYS A 246 -18.14 -16.47 13.94
N ARG A 247 -18.59 -15.44 14.67
CA ARG A 247 -20.01 -15.12 14.84
C ARG A 247 -20.68 -14.85 13.49
N ILE A 248 -20.06 -14.02 12.66
CA ILE A 248 -20.58 -13.68 11.34
C ILE A 248 -20.53 -14.88 10.39
N ALA A 249 -19.44 -15.66 10.38
CA ALA A 249 -19.26 -16.79 9.47
C ALA A 249 -20.23 -17.95 9.76
N LEU A 250 -20.67 -18.11 11.01
CA LEU A 250 -21.58 -19.15 11.48
C LEU A 250 -23.04 -18.71 11.60
N ASP A 251 -23.37 -17.48 11.23
CA ASP A 251 -24.72 -16.88 11.37
C ASP A 251 -25.26 -16.95 12.82
N ILE A 252 -24.38 -16.82 13.80
CA ILE A 252 -24.76 -16.79 15.22
C ILE A 252 -25.12 -15.33 15.58
N TYR A 253 -26.40 -15.02 15.62
CA TYR A 253 -26.95 -13.72 16.00
C TYR A 253 -27.73 -13.77 17.30
#